data_9fb341707374490b618ac58628a36cff
#
_entry.id   9fb341707374490b618ac58628a36cff
#
_cell.length_a   1.000
_cell.length_b   1.000
_cell.length_c   1.000
_cell.angle_alpha   90.00
_cell.angle_beta   90.00
_cell.angle_gamma   90.00
#
_symmetry.space_group_name_H-M   'P 1'
#
loop_
_entity.id
_entity.type
_entity.pdbx_description
1 polymer ?
#
loop_
_entity_poly.entity_id
_entity_poly.type
_entity_poly.pdbx_seq_one_letter_code
_entity_poly.pdbx_strand_id
1 'polypeptide(L)'
;MNRRRFLTSASALTASHASSRWSYALGQIRPGQRLNKTFPLALAEPLRHQHPSEIADDLARYKAHGYTGIWIENDYLRWTLDKDPDQGFDGCWRLFNIFDFTHSKARSLYCDYLTGLSRLCSQHELDIWASFWVPLPNAEMWKYLREHRPEAIGRVTINGRQLETLCTCADGKGLPFLSEMIGLFLDQFPQVKGLKIATGDNGARICDETCPNAYGTTQADHAGNLFGTIDRAIQHPQRSARLMLYPWYWGDGFREKILNQLSSDYLVMTKMEENSRQILPGESNGDALFDDSIVSERPGPDFQLWPKRVGPSRIVDMVPIGSGIDDMFFNYPPYPGRIYRRLHMLRTFGVTRFLDYECGGHNAGSNEEAVAIFSQNPDCSEATLLKCVAQNLYRNPVAQTQAIQGWIDFDKGFGELPIGLGGTGTPEFTGRFGFAWPMCIATPLVPSAFAERDRKHDIFWFSPYNFFTPANAPRLQFHFTQVLTWWKRSRLSLQSADQIERKENSQRESVAVAAHCLGVRSALNWCVAASMSRHFSQATPEWKHILQEELACTEEFRSLLLQHPWVWANNCWHPMQIVLHQKQLGFTPKDTDPFVAKRRLLEKDLSDRS
;
A
#
# COMPACT_ATOMS: atom_id res chain seq x y z
N MET A 1 8.62 -3.49 -35.25
CA MET A 1 9.66 -3.33 -34.22
C MET A 1 9.40 -4.36 -33.15
N ASN A 2 10.37 -5.20 -32.83
CA ASN A 2 10.15 -6.47 -32.12
C ASN A 2 9.98 -6.24 -30.61
N ARG A 3 8.84 -6.64 -30.04
CA ARG A 3 8.43 -6.48 -28.62
C ARG A 3 9.52 -6.94 -27.60
N ARG A 4 10.35 -7.89 -27.98
CA ARG A 4 11.50 -8.35 -27.18
C ARG A 4 12.60 -7.30 -26.99
N ARG A 5 12.80 -6.37 -27.92
CA ARG A 5 13.84 -5.33 -27.79
C ARG A 5 13.44 -4.17 -26.87
N PHE A 6 12.13 -3.89 -26.76
CA PHE A 6 11.66 -2.83 -25.85
C PHE A 6 11.73 -3.26 -24.38
N LEU A 7 11.36 -4.52 -24.08
CA LEU A 7 11.43 -5.04 -22.71
C LEU A 7 12.89 -5.29 -22.24
N THR A 8 13.79 -5.69 -23.14
CA THR A 8 15.22 -5.80 -22.82
C THR A 8 15.90 -4.45 -22.63
N SER A 9 15.47 -3.41 -23.32
CA SER A 9 16.02 -2.07 -23.14
C SER A 9 15.55 -1.38 -21.86
N ALA A 10 14.31 -1.61 -21.42
CA ALA A 10 13.81 -1.10 -20.15
C ALA A 10 14.44 -1.82 -18.96
N SER A 11 14.64 -3.14 -19.05
CA SER A 11 15.29 -3.92 -17.98
C SER A 11 16.81 -3.64 -17.87
N ALA A 12 17.47 -3.31 -18.97
CA ALA A 12 18.91 -2.99 -18.95
C ALA A 12 19.21 -1.59 -18.42
N LEU A 13 18.28 -0.64 -18.53
CA LEU A 13 18.44 0.72 -18.00
C LEU A 13 18.19 0.81 -16.49
N THR A 14 17.38 -0.08 -15.92
CA THR A 14 17.16 -0.12 -14.45
C THR A 14 18.29 -0.82 -13.70
N ALA A 15 18.96 -1.79 -14.29
CA ALA A 15 20.01 -2.56 -13.61
C ALA A 15 21.36 -1.82 -13.46
N SER A 16 21.64 -0.81 -14.28
CA SER A 16 22.96 -0.15 -14.26
C SER A 16 23.07 1.04 -13.31
N HIS A 17 21.99 1.53 -12.72
CA HIS A 17 22.02 2.73 -11.86
C HIS A 17 21.74 2.46 -10.36
N ALA A 18 21.32 1.26 -9.99
CA ALA A 18 21.02 0.94 -8.59
C ALA A 18 22.25 0.50 -7.77
N SER A 19 23.36 0.11 -8.40
CA SER A 19 24.51 -0.47 -7.67
C SER A 19 25.57 0.53 -7.22
N SER A 20 25.40 1.82 -7.43
CA SER A 20 26.40 2.81 -7.04
C SER A 20 26.14 3.41 -5.64
N ARG A 21 26.69 2.75 -4.62
CA ARG A 21 27.27 3.38 -3.42
C ARG A 21 26.33 4.05 -2.42
N TRP A 22 25.51 3.25 -1.74
CA TRP A 22 25.00 3.62 -0.42
C TRP A 22 26.03 3.44 0.72
N SER A 23 27.32 3.38 0.41
CA SER A 23 28.41 3.31 1.38
C SER A 23 28.69 4.65 2.08
N TYR A 24 27.73 5.59 2.12
CA TYR A 24 27.99 6.89 2.69
C TYR A 24 27.10 7.21 3.87
N ALA A 25 27.80 7.50 4.93
CA ALA A 25 27.34 8.11 6.17
C ALA A 25 26.63 7.18 7.15
N LEU A 26 27.00 5.92 7.27
CA LEU A 26 27.02 5.27 8.58
C LEU A 26 28.09 5.96 9.44
N GLY A 27 27.91 7.28 9.60
CA GLY A 27 28.72 8.09 10.46
C GLY A 27 28.58 7.59 11.88
N GLN A 28 29.52 6.72 12.29
CA GLN A 28 29.79 6.34 13.66
C GLN A 28 28.64 5.66 14.45
N ILE A 29 27.85 4.79 13.82
CA ILE A 29 27.17 3.76 14.59
C ILE A 29 28.24 2.75 15.00
N ARG A 30 28.62 2.76 16.28
CA ARG A 30 29.56 1.76 16.80
C ARG A 30 28.95 0.37 16.62
N PRO A 31 29.66 -0.56 15.93
CA PRO A 31 29.19 -1.93 15.83
C PRO A 31 29.00 -2.50 17.25
N GLY A 32 27.80 -2.94 17.59
CA GLY A 32 27.54 -3.60 18.87
C GLY A 32 26.49 -2.97 19.78
N GLN A 33 25.95 -1.79 19.52
CA GLN A 33 24.78 -1.32 20.27
C GLN A 33 23.52 -2.02 19.76
N ARG A 34 22.91 -2.85 20.62
CA ARG A 34 21.63 -3.53 20.33
C ARG A 34 20.53 -2.48 20.16
N LEU A 35 20.15 -2.22 18.91
CA LEU A 35 19.15 -1.24 18.51
C LEU A 35 17.71 -1.59 18.95
N ASN A 36 17.46 -2.78 19.46
CA ASN A 36 16.13 -3.39 19.58
C ASN A 36 15.44 -3.22 20.94
N LYS A 37 15.73 -2.17 21.73
CA LYS A 37 15.01 -1.99 23.00
C LYS A 37 13.63 -1.32 22.80
N THR A 38 13.48 -0.47 21.80
CA THR A 38 12.29 0.33 21.59
C THR A 38 11.19 -0.43 20.84
N PHE A 39 11.57 -1.09 19.75
CA PHE A 39 10.65 -1.88 18.93
C PHE A 39 11.16 -3.31 18.79
N PRO A 40 10.73 -4.26 19.64
CA PRO A 40 11.14 -5.67 19.57
C PRO A 40 10.60 -6.37 18.31
N LEU A 41 9.64 -5.79 17.60
CA LEU A 41 9.23 -6.20 16.26
C LEU A 41 9.03 -4.96 15.40
N ALA A 42 9.88 -4.81 14.41
CA ALA A 42 9.78 -3.81 13.36
C ALA A 42 10.03 -4.50 12.02
N LEU A 43 9.01 -4.59 11.17
CA LEU A 43 9.08 -5.30 9.91
C LEU A 43 9.09 -4.31 8.75
N ALA A 44 10.08 -4.41 7.86
CA ALA A 44 10.10 -3.66 6.62
C ALA A 44 9.35 -4.43 5.52
N GLU A 45 8.73 -3.70 4.60
CA GLU A 45 8.23 -4.25 3.34
C GLU A 45 9.29 -4.04 2.26
N PRO A 46 9.98 -5.09 1.75
CA PRO A 46 10.93 -4.92 0.67
C PRO A 46 10.24 -4.46 -0.60
N LEU A 47 10.99 -3.82 -1.50
CA LEU A 47 10.46 -3.45 -2.83
C LEU A 47 9.89 -4.69 -3.53
N ARG A 48 8.64 -4.57 -3.94
CA ARG A 48 7.94 -5.61 -4.70
C ARG A 48 8.61 -5.77 -6.05
N HIS A 49 8.78 -7.01 -6.50
CA HIS A 49 9.35 -7.39 -7.81
C HIS A 49 10.88 -7.43 -7.95
N GLN A 50 11.61 -7.30 -6.87
CA GLN A 50 13.06 -7.47 -6.92
C GLN A 50 13.45 -8.94 -6.77
N HIS A 51 14.43 -9.36 -7.56
CA HIS A 51 15.11 -10.63 -7.32
C HIS A 51 15.85 -10.56 -5.96
N PRO A 52 15.97 -11.66 -5.18
CA PRO A 52 16.66 -11.63 -3.89
C PRO A 52 18.05 -10.99 -3.90
N SER A 53 18.80 -11.13 -5.01
CA SER A 53 20.11 -10.49 -5.15
C SER A 53 20.04 -8.96 -5.26
N GLU A 54 18.91 -8.40 -5.65
CA GLU A 54 18.75 -6.94 -5.83
C GLU A 54 18.37 -6.26 -4.50
N ILE A 55 17.80 -7.03 -3.56
CA ILE A 55 17.38 -6.50 -2.25
C ILE A 55 18.44 -6.67 -1.15
N ALA A 56 19.61 -7.23 -1.46
CA ALA A 56 20.66 -7.47 -0.46
C ALA A 56 21.13 -6.17 0.23
N ASP A 57 21.31 -5.09 -0.54
CA ASP A 57 21.68 -3.77 -0.02
C ASP A 57 20.55 -3.17 0.84
N ASP A 58 19.29 -3.40 0.46
CA ASP A 58 18.13 -2.98 1.22
C ASP A 58 18.04 -3.71 2.56
N LEU A 59 18.30 -5.03 2.60
CA LEU A 59 18.33 -5.79 3.85
C LEU A 59 19.38 -5.29 4.81
N ALA A 60 20.58 -4.95 4.30
CA ALA A 60 21.64 -4.34 5.11
C ALA A 60 21.18 -3.00 5.70
N ARG A 61 20.50 -2.18 4.91
CA ARG A 61 19.95 -0.89 5.35
C ARG A 61 18.84 -1.08 6.39
N TYR A 62 17.89 -2.00 6.19
CA TYR A 62 16.85 -2.29 7.18
C TYR A 62 17.45 -2.69 8.53
N LYS A 63 18.45 -3.57 8.51
CA LYS A 63 19.15 -3.93 9.74
C LYS A 63 19.82 -2.74 10.42
N ALA A 64 20.48 -1.88 9.63
CA ALA A 64 21.13 -0.67 10.15
C ALA A 64 20.12 0.33 10.75
N HIS A 65 18.91 0.41 10.19
CA HIS A 65 17.82 1.27 10.66
C HIS A 65 17.01 0.67 11.82
N GLY A 66 17.37 -0.53 12.30
CA GLY A 66 16.75 -1.13 13.49
C GLY A 66 15.56 -2.04 13.19
N TYR A 67 15.29 -2.35 11.95
CA TYR A 67 14.30 -3.37 11.62
C TYR A 67 14.76 -4.74 12.09
N THR A 68 13.79 -5.54 12.55
CA THR A 68 14.02 -6.90 13.07
C THR A 68 13.73 -7.98 12.03
N GLY A 69 13.02 -7.62 10.97
CA GLY A 69 12.64 -8.53 9.92
C GLY A 69 12.02 -7.82 8.73
N ILE A 70 11.60 -8.64 7.80
CA ILE A 70 10.81 -8.23 6.64
C ILE A 70 9.48 -8.98 6.64
N TRP A 71 8.47 -8.40 6.02
CA TRP A 71 7.25 -9.13 5.70
C TRP A 71 7.04 -9.15 4.19
N ILE A 72 6.59 -10.30 3.68
CA ILE A 72 6.35 -10.52 2.27
C ILE A 72 4.88 -10.84 2.04
N GLU A 73 4.27 -10.15 1.11
CA GLU A 73 2.93 -10.48 0.66
C GLU A 73 2.95 -11.59 -0.39
N ASN A 74 1.82 -12.30 -0.45
CA ASN A 74 1.59 -13.34 -1.44
C ASN A 74 1.71 -12.88 -2.90
N ASP A 75 1.48 -11.60 -3.19
CA ASP A 75 1.54 -11.02 -4.54
C ASP A 75 2.96 -10.72 -5.01
N TYR A 76 3.95 -10.95 -4.17
CA TYR A 76 5.34 -10.57 -4.40
C TYR A 76 5.90 -11.05 -5.75
N LEU A 77 5.51 -12.24 -6.17
CA LEU A 77 6.01 -12.86 -7.40
C LEU A 77 5.03 -12.76 -8.58
N ARG A 78 3.86 -12.17 -8.38
CA ARG A 78 2.82 -12.07 -9.41
C ARG A 78 3.32 -11.42 -10.69
N TRP A 79 4.06 -10.34 -10.56
CA TRP A 79 4.48 -9.50 -11.69
C TRP A 79 5.74 -10.01 -12.40
N THR A 80 6.55 -10.79 -11.70
CA THR A 80 7.80 -11.34 -12.27
C THR A 80 7.58 -12.66 -12.99
N LEU A 81 6.62 -13.47 -12.54
CA LEU A 81 6.45 -14.84 -13.00
C LEU A 81 5.21 -15.07 -13.86
N ASP A 82 4.12 -14.35 -13.61
CA ASP A 82 2.89 -14.47 -14.36
C ASP A 82 2.70 -13.30 -15.32
N LYS A 83 2.70 -13.60 -16.61
CA LYS A 83 2.43 -12.63 -17.67
C LYS A 83 0.94 -12.47 -17.97
N ASP A 84 0.07 -13.12 -17.22
CA ASP A 84 -1.37 -13.08 -17.44
C ASP A 84 -2.00 -11.98 -16.54
N PRO A 85 -2.29 -10.79 -17.08
CA PRO A 85 -2.89 -9.69 -16.33
C PRO A 85 -4.38 -9.92 -16.00
N ASP A 86 -5.01 -10.94 -16.61
CA ASP A 86 -6.45 -11.20 -16.46
C ASP A 86 -6.77 -12.10 -15.26
N GLN A 87 -5.77 -12.65 -14.60
CA GLN A 87 -5.96 -13.35 -13.33
C GLN A 87 -6.08 -12.30 -12.23
N GLY A 88 -7.32 -11.96 -11.87
CA GLY A 88 -7.66 -11.01 -10.82
C GLY A 88 -6.99 -11.30 -9.46
N PHE A 89 -7.54 -10.79 -8.37
CA PHE A 89 -7.11 -11.00 -6.97
C PHE A 89 -6.94 -12.48 -6.52
N ASP A 90 -6.99 -13.42 -7.43
CA ASP A 90 -6.86 -14.86 -7.19
C ASP A 90 -5.46 -15.30 -6.70
N GLY A 91 -4.56 -14.33 -6.46
CA GLY A 91 -3.19 -14.58 -6.06
C GLY A 91 -2.93 -14.90 -4.60
N CYS A 92 -3.98 -14.98 -3.79
CA CYS A 92 -3.84 -14.99 -2.33
C CYS A 92 -3.09 -16.15 -1.70
N TRP A 93 -2.79 -17.20 -2.45
CA TRP A 93 -2.08 -18.37 -1.94
C TRP A 93 -0.84 -18.75 -2.77
N ARG A 94 -0.24 -17.79 -3.44
CA ARG A 94 0.91 -18.05 -4.34
C ARG A 94 2.15 -18.54 -3.62
N LEU A 95 2.33 -18.18 -2.34
CA LEU A 95 3.40 -18.76 -1.53
C LEU A 95 3.25 -20.27 -1.37
N PHE A 96 2.05 -20.82 -1.57
CA PHE A 96 1.81 -22.26 -1.62
C PHE A 96 2.07 -22.89 -3.00
N ASN A 97 2.50 -22.15 -4.01
CA ASN A 97 2.94 -22.71 -5.30
C ASN A 97 4.23 -23.53 -5.21
N ILE A 98 4.74 -23.74 -3.99
CA ILE A 98 5.85 -24.65 -3.70
C ILE A 98 5.43 -26.12 -3.72
N PHE A 99 4.13 -26.44 -3.74
CA PHE A 99 3.63 -27.80 -3.63
C PHE A 99 3.47 -28.53 -4.99
N ASP A 100 3.42 -29.85 -4.94
CA ASP A 100 3.46 -30.71 -6.13
C ASP A 100 2.28 -30.53 -7.10
N PHE A 101 1.15 -30.03 -6.63
CA PHE A 101 -0.01 -29.77 -7.47
C PHE A 101 0.09 -28.48 -8.29
N THR A 102 1.13 -27.67 -8.06
CA THR A 102 1.36 -26.46 -8.84
C THR A 102 2.20 -26.76 -10.08
N HIS A 103 2.13 -25.89 -11.07
CA HIS A 103 2.91 -26.04 -12.29
C HIS A 103 4.41 -26.08 -11.95
N SER A 104 5.14 -27.11 -12.42
CA SER A 104 6.53 -27.39 -12.02
C SER A 104 7.49 -26.20 -12.17
N LYS A 105 7.30 -25.37 -13.20
CA LYS A 105 8.11 -24.16 -13.42
C LYS A 105 7.84 -23.08 -12.38
N ALA A 106 6.57 -22.84 -12.03
CA ALA A 106 6.21 -21.88 -10.99
C ALA A 106 6.75 -22.33 -9.64
N ARG A 107 6.61 -23.61 -9.31
CA ARG A 107 7.14 -24.21 -8.09
C ARG A 107 8.64 -23.96 -7.93
N SER A 108 9.45 -24.28 -8.94
CA SER A 108 10.90 -24.07 -8.88
C SER A 108 11.22 -22.60 -8.59
N LEU A 109 10.61 -21.67 -9.33
CA LEU A 109 10.85 -20.24 -9.17
C LEU A 109 10.49 -19.72 -7.76
N TYR A 110 9.38 -20.18 -7.18
CA TYR A 110 8.98 -19.80 -5.83
C TYR A 110 9.91 -20.38 -4.76
N CYS A 111 10.30 -21.65 -4.90
CA CYS A 111 11.25 -22.28 -3.97
C CYS A 111 12.62 -21.59 -4.03
N ASP A 112 13.12 -21.30 -5.24
CA ASP A 112 14.39 -20.62 -5.44
C ASP A 112 14.38 -19.20 -4.84
N TYR A 113 13.27 -18.45 -5.04
CA TYR A 113 13.08 -17.14 -4.47
C TYR A 113 13.09 -17.19 -2.94
N LEU A 114 12.23 -18.00 -2.32
CA LEU A 114 12.14 -18.09 -0.86
C LEU A 114 13.44 -18.61 -0.23
N THR A 115 14.11 -19.55 -0.87
CA THR A 115 15.41 -20.06 -0.43
C THR A 115 16.49 -18.97 -0.50
N GLY A 116 16.54 -18.23 -1.60
CA GLY A 116 17.46 -17.10 -1.77
C GLY A 116 17.23 -16.01 -0.74
N LEU A 117 15.98 -15.60 -0.56
CA LEU A 117 15.57 -14.60 0.42
C LEU A 117 15.89 -15.05 1.85
N SER A 118 15.58 -16.31 2.21
CA SER A 118 15.87 -16.87 3.53
C SER A 118 17.35 -16.84 3.86
N ARG A 119 18.21 -17.18 2.88
CA ARG A 119 19.66 -17.10 3.04
C ARG A 119 20.13 -15.67 3.30
N LEU A 120 19.64 -14.71 2.51
CA LEU A 120 20.02 -13.29 2.65
C LEU A 120 19.52 -12.70 3.98
N CYS A 121 18.28 -12.97 4.36
CA CYS A 121 17.75 -12.51 5.65
C CYS A 121 18.55 -13.09 6.82
N SER A 122 18.94 -14.36 6.76
CA SER A 122 19.79 -14.98 7.78
C SER A 122 21.16 -14.32 7.87
N GLN A 123 21.76 -13.91 6.76
CA GLN A 123 23.05 -13.19 6.74
C GLN A 123 22.98 -11.83 7.43
N HIS A 124 21.81 -11.18 7.38
CA HIS A 124 21.56 -9.89 8.02
C HIS A 124 20.83 -10.00 9.37
N GLU A 125 20.62 -11.22 9.88
CA GLU A 125 19.87 -11.47 11.12
C GLU A 125 18.46 -10.82 11.10
N LEU A 126 17.76 -10.95 9.98
CA LEU A 126 16.38 -10.49 9.79
C LEU A 126 15.42 -11.67 9.76
N ASP A 127 14.32 -11.55 10.47
CA ASP A 127 13.21 -12.50 10.42
C ASP A 127 12.39 -12.34 9.14
N ILE A 128 11.75 -13.42 8.69
CA ILE A 128 10.79 -13.37 7.59
C ILE A 128 9.39 -13.61 8.15
N TRP A 129 8.46 -12.73 7.76
CA TRP A 129 7.03 -12.87 7.99
C TRP A 129 6.32 -13.01 6.65
N ALA A 130 5.47 -14.03 6.51
CA ALA A 130 4.71 -14.25 5.29
C ALA A 130 3.25 -13.84 5.48
N SER A 131 2.68 -13.15 4.51
CA SER A 131 1.29 -12.70 4.54
C SER A 131 0.42 -13.60 3.66
N PHE A 132 -0.71 -14.06 4.20
CA PHE A 132 -1.69 -14.87 3.49
C PHE A 132 -3.09 -14.30 3.64
N TRP A 133 -3.82 -14.36 2.57
CA TRP A 133 -5.23 -14.01 2.54
C TRP A 133 -6.05 -15.30 2.53
N VAL A 134 -6.73 -15.60 3.61
CA VAL A 134 -7.49 -16.84 3.76
C VAL A 134 -8.99 -16.54 3.84
N PRO A 135 -9.82 -17.45 3.37
CA PRO A 135 -9.55 -18.71 2.70
C PRO A 135 -9.73 -18.59 1.16
N LEU A 136 -8.76 -18.02 0.48
CA LEU A 136 -8.82 -17.78 -0.98
C LEU A 136 -7.75 -18.56 -1.73
N PRO A 137 -8.01 -19.82 -2.13
CA PRO A 137 -7.13 -20.58 -3.02
C PRO A 137 -6.93 -19.87 -4.37
N ASN A 138 -5.74 -20.02 -4.98
CA ASN A 138 -5.51 -19.57 -6.34
C ASN A 138 -6.16 -20.51 -7.37
N ALA A 139 -6.14 -20.14 -8.65
CA ALA A 139 -6.80 -20.89 -9.72
C ALA A 139 -6.30 -22.35 -9.83
N GLU A 140 -4.99 -22.57 -9.69
CA GLU A 140 -4.39 -23.93 -9.75
C GLU A 140 -4.80 -24.78 -8.53
N MET A 141 -4.82 -24.17 -7.36
CA MET A 141 -5.28 -24.82 -6.14
C MET A 141 -6.78 -25.14 -6.21
N TRP A 142 -7.61 -24.23 -6.77
CA TRP A 142 -9.02 -24.51 -7.05
C TRP A 142 -9.21 -25.68 -7.98
N LYS A 143 -8.40 -25.79 -9.05
CA LYS A 143 -8.43 -26.93 -9.95
C LYS A 143 -8.10 -28.22 -9.20
N TYR A 144 -7.01 -28.23 -8.44
CA TYR A 144 -6.62 -29.37 -7.62
C TYR A 144 -7.72 -29.80 -6.63
N LEU A 145 -8.31 -28.83 -5.90
CA LEU A 145 -9.39 -29.13 -4.95
C LEU A 145 -10.60 -29.77 -5.63
N ARG A 146 -11.03 -29.24 -6.78
CA ARG A 146 -12.17 -29.82 -7.53
C ARG A 146 -11.90 -31.23 -8.03
N GLU A 147 -10.68 -31.53 -8.44
CA GLU A 147 -10.29 -32.80 -8.98
C GLU A 147 -9.98 -33.87 -7.91
N HIS A 148 -9.39 -33.45 -6.77
CA HIS A 148 -8.85 -34.39 -5.80
C HIS A 148 -9.38 -34.27 -4.38
N ARG A 149 -9.97 -33.14 -4.02
CA ARG A 149 -10.47 -32.84 -2.66
C ARG A 149 -11.78 -32.04 -2.69
N PRO A 150 -12.80 -32.47 -3.47
CA PRO A 150 -14.04 -31.71 -3.60
C PRO A 150 -14.76 -31.47 -2.26
N GLU A 151 -14.56 -32.34 -1.28
CA GLU A 151 -15.09 -32.23 0.08
C GLU A 151 -14.47 -31.09 0.90
N ALA A 152 -13.35 -30.52 0.44
CA ALA A 152 -12.72 -29.35 1.03
C ALA A 152 -13.34 -28.02 0.54
N ILE A 153 -14.24 -28.07 -0.44
CA ILE A 153 -14.89 -26.89 -1.01
C ILE A 153 -16.18 -26.61 -0.24
N GLY A 154 -16.29 -25.42 0.27
CA GLY A 154 -17.47 -24.89 0.94
C GLY A 154 -18.16 -23.79 0.12
N ARG A 155 -19.14 -23.11 0.74
CA ARG A 155 -19.93 -22.06 0.10
C ARG A 155 -20.10 -20.85 0.99
N VAL A 156 -20.21 -19.69 0.35
CA VAL A 156 -20.50 -18.41 0.99
C VAL A 156 -21.37 -17.57 0.05
N THR A 157 -22.29 -16.81 0.60
CA THR A 157 -23.16 -15.89 -0.17
C THR A 157 -22.64 -14.45 0.01
N ILE A 158 -22.19 -13.83 -1.07
CA ILE A 158 -21.73 -12.44 -1.08
C ILE A 158 -22.58 -11.66 -2.09
N ASN A 159 -23.22 -10.58 -1.65
CA ASN A 159 -24.09 -9.75 -2.47
C ASN A 159 -25.18 -10.56 -3.22
N GLY A 160 -25.77 -11.55 -2.54
CA GLY A 160 -26.80 -12.42 -3.09
C GLY A 160 -26.30 -13.47 -4.10
N ARG A 161 -24.98 -13.58 -4.30
CA ARG A 161 -24.37 -14.59 -5.17
C ARG A 161 -23.66 -15.65 -4.33
N GLN A 162 -23.96 -16.91 -4.60
CA GLN A 162 -23.28 -18.02 -3.97
C GLN A 162 -21.93 -18.26 -4.66
N LEU A 163 -20.87 -18.25 -3.87
CA LEU A 163 -19.48 -18.44 -4.31
C LEU A 163 -18.87 -19.66 -3.61
N GLU A 164 -17.93 -20.32 -4.29
CA GLU A 164 -17.10 -21.34 -3.68
C GLU A 164 -16.05 -20.69 -2.76
N THR A 165 -15.78 -21.34 -1.64
CA THR A 165 -14.71 -21.01 -0.71
C THR A 165 -14.07 -22.28 -0.16
N LEU A 166 -12.92 -22.19 0.51
CA LEU A 166 -12.43 -23.30 1.29
C LEU A 166 -13.38 -23.56 2.45
N CYS A 167 -13.77 -24.82 2.68
CA CYS A 167 -14.72 -25.15 3.72
C CYS A 167 -14.14 -24.90 5.12
N THR A 168 -14.68 -23.89 5.82
CA THR A 168 -14.27 -23.47 7.16
C THR A 168 -15.20 -23.99 8.27
N CYS A 169 -16.17 -24.84 7.92
CA CYS A 169 -17.02 -25.51 8.89
C CYS A 169 -16.23 -26.55 9.69
N ALA A 170 -16.63 -26.81 10.94
CA ALA A 170 -15.91 -27.72 11.84
C ALA A 170 -15.76 -29.14 11.24
N ASP A 171 -16.82 -29.66 10.63
CA ASP A 171 -16.83 -30.99 10.02
C ASP A 171 -16.36 -30.99 8.55
N GLY A 172 -16.01 -29.81 8.02
CA GLY A 172 -15.53 -29.67 6.65
C GLY A 172 -14.07 -30.08 6.49
N LYS A 173 -13.72 -30.57 5.30
CA LYS A 173 -12.34 -31.02 5.00
C LYS A 173 -11.41 -29.90 4.53
N GLY A 174 -11.89 -28.67 4.42
CA GLY A 174 -11.06 -27.52 4.05
C GLY A 174 -10.07 -27.11 5.14
N LEU A 175 -10.47 -27.16 6.42
CA LEU A 175 -9.58 -26.83 7.55
C LEU A 175 -8.40 -27.81 7.70
N PRO A 176 -8.60 -29.14 7.65
CA PRO A 176 -7.49 -30.09 7.62
C PRO A 176 -6.53 -29.84 6.46
N PHE A 177 -7.04 -29.57 5.26
CA PHE A 177 -6.23 -29.23 4.10
C PHE A 177 -5.41 -27.96 4.32
N LEU A 178 -6.01 -26.88 4.86
CA LEU A 178 -5.29 -25.66 5.18
C LEU A 178 -4.18 -25.89 6.22
N SER A 179 -4.48 -26.66 7.27
CA SER A 179 -3.52 -27.03 8.30
C SER A 179 -2.32 -27.78 7.72
N GLU A 180 -2.58 -28.74 6.83
CA GLU A 180 -1.54 -29.46 6.09
C GLU A 180 -0.66 -28.51 5.28
N MET A 181 -1.27 -27.59 4.50
CA MET A 181 -0.54 -26.62 3.68
C MET A 181 0.36 -25.69 4.51
N ILE A 182 -0.18 -25.14 5.60
CA ILE A 182 0.60 -24.27 6.50
C ILE A 182 1.75 -25.07 7.13
N GLY A 183 1.48 -26.30 7.53
CA GLY A 183 2.48 -27.18 8.12
C GLY A 183 3.65 -27.43 7.17
N LEU A 184 3.36 -27.90 5.96
CA LEU A 184 4.37 -28.16 4.93
C LEU A 184 5.16 -26.90 4.57
N PHE A 185 4.49 -25.74 4.47
CA PHE A 185 5.15 -24.47 4.19
C PHE A 185 6.19 -24.13 5.28
N LEU A 186 5.80 -24.18 6.56
CA LEU A 186 6.68 -23.86 7.66
C LEU A 186 7.80 -24.90 7.87
N ASP A 187 7.54 -26.17 7.56
CA ASP A 187 8.55 -27.23 7.63
C ASP A 187 9.60 -27.08 6.51
N GLN A 188 9.19 -26.62 5.33
CA GLN A 188 10.10 -26.35 4.22
C GLN A 188 10.89 -25.06 4.42
N PHE A 189 10.30 -24.03 5.07
CA PHE A 189 10.90 -22.72 5.30
C PHE A 189 10.93 -22.38 6.80
N PRO A 190 11.75 -23.05 7.61
CA PRO A 190 11.81 -22.83 9.07
C PRO A 190 12.34 -21.43 9.47
N GLN A 191 12.86 -20.68 8.51
CA GLN A 191 13.28 -19.29 8.68
C GLN A 191 12.09 -18.31 8.75
N VAL A 192 10.90 -18.72 8.30
CA VAL A 192 9.68 -17.94 8.47
C VAL A 192 9.28 -17.94 9.95
N LYS A 193 9.32 -16.77 10.57
CA LYS A 193 9.07 -16.56 12.00
C LYS A 193 7.65 -16.13 12.31
N GLY A 194 6.86 -15.85 11.31
CA GLY A 194 5.45 -15.54 11.50
C GLY A 194 4.62 -15.57 10.23
N LEU A 195 3.32 -15.74 10.43
CA LEU A 195 2.31 -15.65 9.39
C LEU A 195 1.34 -14.51 9.73
N LYS A 196 1.27 -13.52 8.84
CA LYS A 196 0.25 -12.48 8.85
C LYS A 196 -0.96 -13.02 8.09
N ILE A 197 -2.09 -13.12 8.73
CA ILE A 197 -3.31 -13.70 8.15
C ILE A 197 -4.39 -12.64 8.05
N ALA A 198 -4.89 -12.43 6.84
CA ALA A 198 -6.05 -11.60 6.53
C ALA A 198 -7.19 -12.42 5.93
N THR A 199 -8.43 -11.97 6.07
CA THR A 199 -9.61 -12.67 5.54
C THR A 199 -10.06 -12.18 4.16
N GLY A 200 -9.36 -11.20 3.61
CA GLY A 200 -9.61 -10.74 2.24
C GLY A 200 -10.44 -9.47 2.12
N ASP A 201 -10.17 -8.73 1.05
CA ASP A 201 -10.65 -7.42 0.73
C ASP A 201 -12.15 -7.38 0.36
N ASN A 202 -12.68 -8.48 -0.12
CA ASN A 202 -14.07 -8.59 -0.59
C ASN A 202 -15.03 -9.20 0.45
N GLY A 203 -14.79 -8.94 1.72
CA GLY A 203 -15.49 -9.61 2.82
C GLY A 203 -14.91 -10.98 3.09
N ALA A 204 -15.02 -11.43 4.33
CA ALA A 204 -14.54 -12.75 4.70
C ALA A 204 -15.25 -13.82 3.86
N ARG A 205 -14.56 -14.41 2.89
CA ARG A 205 -15.07 -15.58 2.16
C ARG A 205 -15.03 -16.83 3.04
N ILE A 206 -15.50 -16.68 4.26
CA ILE A 206 -15.68 -17.75 5.26
C ILE A 206 -17.06 -18.35 5.02
N CYS A 207 -17.20 -19.66 5.13
CA CYS A 207 -18.49 -20.32 4.97
C CYS A 207 -19.57 -19.62 5.80
N ASP A 208 -20.73 -19.50 5.22
CA ASP A 208 -21.96 -19.06 5.90
C ASP A 208 -22.92 -20.25 6.07
N GLU A 209 -24.13 -19.97 6.52
CA GLU A 209 -25.18 -20.97 6.72
C GLU A 209 -25.64 -21.66 5.44
N THR A 210 -25.27 -21.15 4.26
CA THR A 210 -25.58 -21.79 2.98
C THR A 210 -24.60 -22.93 2.63
N CYS A 211 -23.52 -23.06 3.39
CA CYS A 211 -22.57 -24.16 3.20
C CYS A 211 -23.21 -25.50 3.63
N PRO A 212 -23.12 -26.56 2.80
CA PRO A 212 -23.69 -27.86 3.14
C PRO A 212 -23.20 -28.46 4.48
N ASN A 213 -22.03 -28.02 4.95
CA ASN A 213 -21.42 -28.49 6.18
C ASN A 213 -21.64 -27.52 7.39
N ALA A 214 -22.49 -26.51 7.24
CA ALA A 214 -22.69 -25.50 8.29
C ALA A 214 -23.42 -26.00 9.53
N TYR A 215 -24.39 -26.92 9.38
CA TYR A 215 -25.13 -27.57 10.47
C TYR A 215 -25.61 -26.63 11.59
N GLY A 216 -26.16 -25.46 11.22
CA GLY A 216 -26.68 -24.47 12.17
C GLY A 216 -25.64 -23.60 12.86
N THR A 217 -24.38 -23.66 12.46
CA THR A 217 -23.33 -22.77 12.93
C THR A 217 -23.32 -21.46 12.14
N THR A 218 -22.83 -20.39 12.76
CA THR A 218 -22.76 -19.06 12.16
C THR A 218 -21.45 -18.84 11.42
N GLN A 219 -21.41 -17.86 10.52
CA GLN A 219 -20.17 -17.45 9.86
C GLN A 219 -19.07 -17.05 10.86
N ALA A 220 -19.44 -16.45 12.00
CA ALA A 220 -18.51 -16.12 13.09
C ALA A 220 -17.91 -17.37 13.75
N ASP A 221 -18.69 -18.47 13.91
CA ASP A 221 -18.16 -19.75 14.39
C ASP A 221 -17.15 -20.35 13.39
N HIS A 222 -17.46 -20.26 12.11
CA HIS A 222 -16.55 -20.72 11.04
C HIS A 222 -15.25 -19.89 10.99
N ALA A 223 -15.33 -18.58 11.29
CA ALA A 223 -14.13 -17.75 11.45
C ALA A 223 -13.29 -18.21 12.65
N GLY A 224 -13.91 -18.49 13.79
CA GLY A 224 -13.22 -19.06 14.95
C GLY A 224 -12.51 -20.38 14.60
N ASN A 225 -13.20 -21.30 13.92
CA ASN A 225 -12.63 -22.56 13.49
C ASN A 225 -11.43 -22.38 12.54
N LEU A 226 -11.54 -21.44 11.58
CA LEU A 226 -10.47 -21.12 10.64
C LEU A 226 -9.21 -20.68 11.38
N PHE A 227 -9.31 -19.63 12.19
CA PHE A 227 -8.14 -19.06 12.88
C PHE A 227 -7.60 -19.99 13.97
N GLY A 228 -8.45 -20.70 14.70
CA GLY A 228 -8.02 -21.73 15.63
C GLY A 228 -7.26 -22.87 14.95
N THR A 229 -7.64 -23.24 13.72
CA THR A 229 -6.92 -24.26 12.94
C THR A 229 -5.55 -23.75 12.49
N ILE A 230 -5.48 -22.50 12.01
CA ILE A 230 -4.22 -21.86 11.62
C ILE A 230 -3.28 -21.78 12.84
N ASP A 231 -3.79 -21.32 13.98
CA ASP A 231 -3.00 -21.20 15.20
C ASP A 231 -2.43 -22.56 15.62
N ARG A 232 -3.24 -23.61 15.68
CA ARG A 232 -2.77 -24.98 15.99
C ARG A 232 -1.73 -25.48 14.98
N ALA A 233 -1.88 -25.17 13.70
CA ALA A 233 -0.90 -25.57 12.68
C ALA A 233 0.46 -24.88 12.90
N ILE A 234 0.45 -23.66 13.37
CA ILE A 234 1.66 -22.88 13.67
C ILE A 234 2.31 -23.34 14.99
N GLN A 235 1.51 -23.65 16.01
CA GLN A 235 1.96 -24.02 17.37
C GLN A 235 2.59 -25.41 17.49
N HIS A 236 2.95 -26.03 16.38
CA HIS A 236 3.62 -27.32 16.41
C HIS A 236 5.00 -27.21 17.11
N PRO A 237 5.40 -28.14 18.02
CA PRO A 237 6.61 -28.02 18.85
C PRO A 237 7.93 -27.81 18.08
N GLN A 238 7.95 -28.22 16.81
CA GLN A 238 9.12 -28.08 15.92
C GLN A 238 9.14 -26.76 15.14
N ARG A 239 8.10 -25.93 15.26
CA ARG A 239 7.94 -24.67 14.54
C ARG A 239 8.09 -23.49 15.49
N SER A 240 8.76 -22.44 15.05
CA SER A 240 8.97 -21.23 15.85
C SER A 240 8.18 -20.02 15.32
N ALA A 241 7.22 -20.28 14.44
CA ALA A 241 6.43 -19.21 13.85
C ALA A 241 5.33 -18.71 14.79
N ARG A 242 4.91 -17.46 14.62
CA ARG A 242 3.82 -16.82 15.36
C ARG A 242 2.70 -16.40 14.42
N LEU A 243 1.49 -16.38 14.94
CA LEU A 243 0.32 -15.87 14.21
C LEU A 243 0.21 -14.35 14.41
N MET A 244 0.04 -13.59 13.31
CA MET A 244 -0.37 -12.20 13.32
C MET A 244 -1.72 -12.09 12.61
N LEU A 245 -2.73 -11.71 13.34
CA LEU A 245 -4.08 -11.52 12.83
C LEU A 245 -4.21 -10.13 12.24
N TYR A 246 -4.83 -10.04 11.08
CA TYR A 246 -5.31 -8.79 10.54
C TYR A 246 -6.84 -8.76 10.57
N PRO A 247 -7.47 -8.12 11.60
CA PRO A 247 -8.90 -8.17 11.85
C PRO A 247 -9.72 -7.24 10.94
N TRP A 248 -9.36 -7.16 9.69
CA TRP A 248 -10.01 -6.29 8.71
C TRP A 248 -11.46 -6.71 8.47
N TYR A 249 -12.40 -5.76 8.59
CA TYR A 249 -13.86 -5.98 8.49
C TYR A 249 -14.48 -6.92 9.54
N TRP A 250 -13.81 -7.18 10.65
CA TRP A 250 -14.38 -8.03 11.68
C TRP A 250 -15.32 -7.26 12.60
N GLY A 251 -16.62 -7.57 12.58
CA GLY A 251 -17.56 -7.17 13.62
C GLY A 251 -17.27 -7.84 14.98
N ASP A 252 -17.88 -7.34 16.06
CA ASP A 252 -17.62 -7.85 17.42
C ASP A 252 -17.88 -9.35 17.57
N GLY A 253 -18.91 -9.89 16.94
CA GLY A 253 -19.20 -11.33 16.97
C GLY A 253 -18.05 -12.18 16.39
N PHE A 254 -17.43 -11.74 15.30
CA PHE A 254 -16.27 -12.41 14.73
C PHE A 254 -15.06 -12.32 15.66
N ARG A 255 -14.78 -11.13 16.20
CA ARG A 255 -13.64 -10.87 17.11
C ARG A 255 -13.66 -11.82 18.29
N GLU A 256 -14.82 -11.97 18.96
CA GLU A 256 -14.95 -12.86 20.11
C GLU A 256 -14.74 -14.32 19.74
N LYS A 257 -15.40 -14.81 18.69
CA LYS A 257 -15.29 -16.21 18.27
C LYS A 257 -13.87 -16.58 17.88
N ILE A 258 -13.15 -15.69 17.19
CA ILE A 258 -11.76 -15.92 16.80
C ILE A 258 -10.86 -15.94 18.03
N LEU A 259 -10.91 -14.90 18.88
CA LEU A 259 -10.01 -14.80 20.04
C LEU A 259 -10.18 -15.95 21.03
N ASN A 260 -11.40 -16.50 21.17
CA ASN A 260 -11.68 -17.65 22.03
C ASN A 260 -11.08 -18.97 21.53
N GLN A 261 -10.66 -19.03 20.27
CA GLN A 261 -10.06 -20.23 19.66
C GLN A 261 -8.53 -20.20 19.59
N LEU A 262 -7.92 -19.07 19.95
CA LEU A 262 -6.48 -18.87 19.82
C LEU A 262 -5.73 -19.27 21.10
N SER A 263 -4.49 -19.71 20.92
CA SER A 263 -3.50 -19.84 21.98
C SER A 263 -3.16 -18.47 22.60
N SER A 264 -2.28 -18.45 23.58
CA SER A 264 -1.84 -17.18 24.20
C SER A 264 -0.79 -16.42 23.40
N ASP A 265 -0.19 -17.00 22.36
CA ASP A 265 0.94 -16.41 21.61
C ASP A 265 0.57 -15.99 20.20
N TYR A 266 -0.31 -15.00 20.08
CA TYR A 266 -0.64 -14.36 18.82
C TYR A 266 -0.42 -12.86 18.87
N LEU A 267 -0.32 -12.23 17.71
CA LEU A 267 -0.28 -10.78 17.51
C LEU A 267 -1.54 -10.32 16.79
N VAL A 268 -1.91 -9.06 16.98
CA VAL A 268 -3.01 -8.41 16.28
C VAL A 268 -2.45 -7.21 15.53
N MET A 269 -2.56 -7.22 14.22
CA MET A 269 -2.23 -6.08 13.40
C MET A 269 -3.36 -5.06 13.44
N THR A 270 -3.02 -3.81 13.59
CA THR A 270 -3.96 -2.69 13.61
C THR A 270 -3.51 -1.62 12.62
N LYS A 271 -4.44 -0.75 12.30
CA LYS A 271 -4.20 0.49 11.56
C LYS A 271 -4.65 1.63 12.47
N MET A 272 -3.71 2.42 12.98
CA MET A 272 -4.03 3.41 14.03
C MET A 272 -5.18 4.33 13.64
N GLU A 273 -5.25 4.75 12.40
CA GLU A 273 -6.21 5.76 11.96
C GLU A 273 -7.50 5.18 11.38
N GLU A 274 -7.59 3.86 11.23
CA GLU A 274 -8.79 3.20 10.70
C GLU A 274 -10.03 3.58 11.51
N ASN A 275 -11.09 3.99 10.80
CA ASN A 275 -12.33 4.51 11.37
C ASN A 275 -12.17 5.77 12.25
N SER A 276 -11.03 6.45 12.20
CA SER A 276 -10.88 7.78 12.77
C SER A 276 -11.56 8.84 11.88
N ARG A 277 -11.44 10.11 12.25
CA ARG A 277 -11.97 11.20 11.45
C ARG A 277 -10.88 12.19 11.08
N GLN A 278 -10.79 12.49 9.79
CA GLN A 278 -10.03 13.64 9.32
C GLN A 278 -10.87 14.90 9.50
N ILE A 279 -10.36 15.86 10.24
CA ILE A 279 -10.92 17.22 10.34
C ILE A 279 -9.96 18.14 9.62
N LEU A 280 -10.35 18.60 8.45
CA LEU A 280 -9.54 19.54 7.68
C LEU A 280 -9.51 20.94 8.35
N PRO A 281 -8.43 21.71 8.17
CA PRO A 281 -8.33 23.05 8.72
C PRO A 281 -9.51 23.93 8.30
N GLY A 282 -10.15 24.58 9.28
CA GLY A 282 -11.33 25.42 9.07
C GLY A 282 -12.67 24.68 9.03
N GLU A 283 -12.68 23.35 9.15
CA GLU A 283 -13.90 22.55 9.21
C GLU A 283 -14.26 22.15 10.65
N SER A 284 -15.55 22.04 10.92
CA SER A 284 -16.07 21.60 12.22
C SER A 284 -16.40 20.09 12.26
N ASN A 285 -16.68 19.50 11.10
CA ASN A 285 -17.04 18.09 10.96
C ASN A 285 -15.93 17.36 10.22
N GLY A 286 -15.54 16.20 10.74
CA GLY A 286 -14.54 15.35 10.09
C GLY A 286 -15.18 14.27 9.25
N ASP A 287 -14.51 13.94 8.16
CA ASP A 287 -14.82 12.78 7.34
C ASP A 287 -14.20 11.52 7.92
N ALA A 288 -14.88 10.39 7.77
CA ALA A 288 -14.36 9.11 8.22
C ALA A 288 -13.16 8.69 7.35
N LEU A 289 -12.09 8.24 8.00
CA LEU A 289 -10.97 7.58 7.36
C LEU A 289 -11.22 6.09 7.32
N PHE A 290 -10.94 5.50 6.19
CA PHE A 290 -11.32 4.12 5.95
C PHE A 290 -10.16 3.14 6.11
N ASP A 291 -8.95 3.52 5.74
CA ASP A 291 -7.85 2.57 5.55
C ASP A 291 -6.51 3.11 6.10
N ASP A 292 -5.40 2.66 5.55
CA ASP A 292 -4.02 2.91 5.95
C ASP A 292 -3.60 4.36 5.76
N SER A 293 -4.33 5.28 6.40
CA SER A 293 -4.08 6.71 6.32
C SER A 293 -3.13 7.15 7.43
N ILE A 294 -2.32 8.15 7.13
CA ILE A 294 -1.48 8.84 8.11
C ILE A 294 -1.85 10.32 8.25
N VAL A 295 -2.88 10.73 7.54
CA VAL A 295 -3.22 12.16 7.37
C VAL A 295 -3.82 12.79 8.61
N SER A 296 -4.59 12.07 9.42
CA SER A 296 -5.28 12.64 10.58
C SER A 296 -4.47 12.63 11.87
N GLU A 297 -3.51 11.73 11.99
CA GLU A 297 -2.71 11.51 13.22
C GLU A 297 -3.56 11.22 14.48
N ARG A 298 -4.80 10.74 14.30
CA ARG A 298 -5.73 10.47 15.40
C ARG A 298 -6.04 8.98 15.47
N PRO A 299 -5.84 8.36 16.65
CA PRO A 299 -6.19 6.96 16.84
C PRO A 299 -7.68 6.72 16.62
N GLY A 300 -8.00 5.81 15.73
CA GLY A 300 -9.37 5.36 15.48
C GLY A 300 -9.93 4.53 16.65
N PRO A 301 -11.26 4.31 16.67
CA PRO A 301 -11.91 3.54 17.72
C PRO A 301 -11.36 2.12 17.86
N ASP A 302 -11.11 1.46 16.76
CA ASP A 302 -10.60 0.09 16.75
C ASP A 302 -9.17 0.02 17.32
N PHE A 303 -8.30 0.94 16.96
CA PHE A 303 -6.96 1.02 17.55
C PHE A 303 -7.02 1.25 19.07
N GLN A 304 -7.92 2.09 19.56
CA GLN A 304 -8.09 2.33 21.00
C GLN A 304 -8.66 1.12 21.74
N LEU A 305 -9.44 0.29 21.07
CA LEU A 305 -10.06 -0.91 21.64
C LEU A 305 -9.07 -2.07 21.80
N TRP A 306 -8.27 -2.34 20.76
CA TRP A 306 -7.42 -3.53 20.71
C TRP A 306 -6.37 -3.63 21.82
N PRO A 307 -5.59 -2.57 22.18
CA PRO A 307 -4.66 -2.64 23.28
C PRO A 307 -5.31 -2.97 24.62
N LYS A 308 -6.55 -2.50 24.83
CA LYS A 308 -7.33 -2.82 26.05
C LYS A 308 -7.81 -4.27 26.08
N ARG A 309 -8.11 -4.84 24.91
CA ARG A 309 -8.69 -6.19 24.79
C ARG A 309 -7.66 -7.30 24.85
N VAL A 310 -6.52 -7.13 24.18
CA VAL A 310 -5.49 -8.18 24.09
C VAL A 310 -4.17 -7.82 24.74
N GLY A 311 -4.03 -6.60 25.24
CA GLY A 311 -2.79 -6.04 25.78
C GLY A 311 -1.93 -5.38 24.69
N PRO A 312 -1.28 -4.23 25.01
CA PRO A 312 -0.52 -3.45 24.04
C PRO A 312 0.69 -4.21 23.47
N SER A 313 1.25 -5.15 24.25
CA SER A 313 2.37 -5.97 23.81
C SER A 313 2.03 -6.97 22.69
N ARG A 314 0.76 -7.17 22.38
CA ARG A 314 0.30 -8.01 21.26
C ARG A 314 -0.06 -7.22 20.03
N ILE A 315 -0.09 -5.89 20.11
CA ILE A 315 -0.43 -5.05 18.97
C ILE A 315 0.79 -4.85 18.08
N VAL A 316 0.56 -4.95 16.77
CA VAL A 316 1.49 -4.55 15.71
C VAL A 316 0.76 -3.52 14.86
N ASP A 317 1.24 -2.28 14.85
CA ASP A 317 0.60 -1.25 14.04
C ASP A 317 1.18 -1.20 12.63
N MET A 318 0.33 -0.99 11.66
CA MET A 318 0.72 -0.78 10.28
C MET A 318 1.05 0.70 10.07
N VAL A 319 2.29 1.01 9.78
CA VAL A 319 2.80 2.37 9.64
C VAL A 319 3.22 2.60 8.18
N PRO A 320 2.56 3.49 7.45
CA PRO A 320 2.96 3.83 6.09
C PRO A 320 4.18 4.77 6.12
N ILE A 321 5.38 4.21 5.98
CA ILE A 321 6.64 4.96 6.06
C ILE A 321 7.02 5.54 4.69
N GLY A 322 6.87 4.77 3.64
CA GLY A 322 7.23 5.20 2.29
C GLY A 322 6.11 5.89 1.53
N SER A 323 4.98 5.29 1.44
CA SER A 323 3.75 5.87 0.90
C SER A 323 2.55 5.09 1.41
N GLY A 324 1.56 5.81 1.91
CA GLY A 324 0.31 5.23 2.37
C GLY A 324 -0.76 5.18 1.27
N ILE A 325 -1.97 4.89 1.69
CA ILE A 325 -3.14 4.98 0.82
C ILE A 325 -3.42 6.42 0.37
N ASP A 326 -2.95 7.38 1.14
CA ASP A 326 -3.16 8.81 0.95
C ASP A 326 -2.46 9.35 -0.30
N ASP A 327 -1.38 8.69 -0.70
CA ASP A 327 -0.51 9.06 -1.83
C ASP A 327 0.06 7.85 -2.60
N MET A 328 -0.66 6.74 -2.57
CA MET A 328 -0.20 5.39 -2.91
C MET A 328 0.52 5.21 -4.26
N PHE A 329 0.44 6.17 -5.17
CA PHE A 329 1.09 6.09 -6.47
C PHE A 329 2.35 6.95 -6.58
N PHE A 330 2.65 7.73 -5.54
CA PHE A 330 3.84 8.56 -5.50
C PHE A 330 4.85 8.01 -4.50
N ASN A 331 6.10 7.89 -4.89
CA ASN A 331 7.18 7.47 -4.01
C ASN A 331 7.83 8.66 -3.31
N TYR A 332 8.45 8.40 -2.17
CA TYR A 332 9.26 9.35 -1.40
C TYR A 332 8.51 10.60 -0.88
N PRO A 333 7.31 10.47 -0.30
CA PRO A 333 6.67 11.61 0.35
C PRO A 333 7.48 12.02 1.59
N PRO A 334 8.03 13.23 1.67
CA PRO A 334 8.95 13.59 2.74
C PRO A 334 8.22 14.22 3.94
N TYR A 335 7.74 13.38 4.86
CA TYR A 335 7.04 13.79 6.09
C TYR A 335 7.63 13.18 7.38
N PRO A 336 8.96 13.27 7.63
CA PRO A 336 9.60 12.62 8.78
C PRO A 336 9.04 13.05 10.14
N GLY A 337 8.52 14.29 10.25
CA GLY A 337 7.84 14.76 11.44
C GLY A 337 6.55 13.99 11.73
N ARG A 338 5.78 13.65 10.70
CA ARG A 338 4.56 12.86 10.81
C ARG A 338 4.86 11.42 11.25
N ILE A 339 5.92 10.82 10.70
CA ILE A 339 6.41 9.50 11.15
C ILE A 339 6.80 9.55 12.63
N TYR A 340 7.53 10.60 13.06
CA TYR A 340 7.84 10.79 14.49
C TYR A 340 6.57 10.80 15.34
N ARG A 341 5.58 11.62 14.99
CA ARG A 341 4.33 11.74 15.76
C ARG A 341 3.57 10.42 15.80
N ARG A 342 3.56 9.68 14.70
CA ARG A 342 2.97 8.32 14.63
C ARG A 342 3.66 7.36 15.60
N LEU A 343 4.98 7.25 15.55
CA LEU A 343 5.75 6.36 16.43
C LEU A 343 5.66 6.78 17.90
N HIS A 344 5.63 8.08 18.17
CA HIS A 344 5.43 8.61 19.52
C HIS A 344 4.03 8.27 20.04
N MET A 345 3.01 8.38 19.22
CA MET A 345 1.64 7.98 19.56
C MET A 345 1.56 6.47 19.89
N LEU A 346 2.18 5.61 19.10
CA LEU A 346 2.25 4.16 19.42
C LEU A 346 2.77 3.93 20.82
N ARG A 347 3.85 4.61 21.20
CA ARG A 347 4.41 4.48 22.55
C ARG A 347 3.46 4.94 23.65
N THR A 348 2.69 6.01 23.45
CA THR A 348 1.70 6.47 24.45
C THR A 348 0.63 5.43 24.72
N PHE A 349 0.33 4.56 23.75
CA PHE A 349 -0.55 3.41 23.92
C PHE A 349 0.17 2.15 24.39
N GLY A 350 1.49 2.21 24.65
CA GLY A 350 2.32 1.07 25.03
C GLY A 350 2.56 0.07 23.88
N VAL A 351 2.26 0.47 22.65
CA VAL A 351 2.51 -0.34 21.45
C VAL A 351 3.97 -0.19 21.03
N THR A 352 4.67 -1.31 21.00
CA THR A 352 6.11 -1.35 20.70
C THR A 352 6.44 -2.22 19.49
N ARG A 353 5.45 -2.47 18.64
CA ARG A 353 5.62 -3.27 17.42
C ARG A 353 4.95 -2.57 16.27
N PHE A 354 5.60 -2.58 15.13
CA PHE A 354 5.00 -2.09 13.89
C PHE A 354 5.47 -2.91 12.69
N LEU A 355 4.72 -2.83 11.61
CA LEU A 355 5.16 -3.19 10.28
C LEU A 355 5.05 -1.98 9.37
N ASP A 356 6.05 -1.82 8.53
CA ASP A 356 6.05 -0.83 7.47
C ASP A 356 5.13 -1.33 6.36
N TYR A 357 4.21 -0.48 5.95
CA TYR A 357 3.34 -0.74 4.82
C TYR A 357 3.51 0.34 3.77
N GLU A 358 3.87 -0.08 2.60
CA GLU A 358 4.12 0.82 1.50
C GLU A 358 3.29 0.43 0.28
N CYS A 359 2.31 1.24 -0.04
CA CYS A 359 1.57 1.06 -1.28
C CYS A 359 2.45 1.26 -2.51
N GLY A 360 3.47 2.09 -2.41
CA GLY A 360 4.39 2.45 -3.49
C GLY A 360 5.66 1.63 -3.57
N GLY A 361 5.97 0.87 -2.52
CA GLY A 361 7.24 0.21 -2.35
C GLY A 361 8.19 0.98 -1.43
N HIS A 362 9.21 0.29 -0.94
CA HIS A 362 10.09 0.82 0.10
C HIS A 362 10.92 2.01 -0.38
N ASN A 363 10.90 3.06 0.40
CA ASN A 363 11.53 4.34 0.11
C ASN A 363 12.59 4.70 1.15
N ALA A 364 13.87 4.57 0.78
CA ALA A 364 14.96 5.07 1.60
C ALA A 364 15.02 6.60 1.52
N GLY A 365 14.43 7.28 2.47
CA GLY A 365 14.40 8.74 2.53
C GLY A 365 14.36 9.26 3.97
N SER A 366 13.94 10.50 4.12
CA SER A 366 13.84 11.15 5.44
C SER A 366 12.90 10.43 6.41
N ASN A 367 11.87 9.75 5.91
CA ASN A 367 10.93 8.99 6.74
C ASN A 367 11.60 7.77 7.37
N GLU A 368 12.36 6.99 6.61
CA GLU A 368 13.09 5.83 7.10
C GLU A 368 14.19 6.25 8.11
N GLU A 369 14.90 7.34 7.83
CA GLU A 369 15.86 7.94 8.77
C GLU A 369 15.18 8.36 10.08
N ALA A 370 13.96 8.88 10.01
CA ALA A 370 13.18 9.21 11.21
C ALA A 370 12.87 7.97 12.05
N VAL A 371 12.53 6.85 11.43
CA VAL A 371 12.35 5.56 12.13
C VAL A 371 13.63 5.13 12.81
N ALA A 372 14.77 5.19 12.11
CA ALA A 372 16.07 4.80 12.65
C ALA A 372 16.45 5.63 13.88
N ILE A 373 16.33 6.96 13.79
CA ILE A 373 16.66 7.88 14.88
C ILE A 373 15.70 7.68 16.07
N PHE A 374 14.40 7.57 15.81
CA PHE A 374 13.40 7.32 16.84
C PHE A 374 13.65 5.99 17.56
N SER A 375 14.00 4.93 16.84
CA SER A 375 14.30 3.62 17.42
C SER A 375 15.49 3.67 18.38
N GLN A 376 16.47 4.56 18.12
CA GLN A 376 17.64 4.75 18.96
C GLN A 376 17.39 5.69 20.15
N ASN A 377 16.60 6.74 19.94
CA ASN A 377 16.30 7.76 20.94
C ASN A 377 14.82 8.13 20.92
N PRO A 378 13.95 7.26 21.47
CA PRO A 378 12.50 7.43 21.42
C PRO A 378 11.98 8.58 22.30
N ASP A 379 12.83 9.15 23.16
CA ASP A 379 12.49 10.28 24.04
C ASP A 379 12.94 11.63 23.45
N CYS A 380 13.53 11.66 22.26
CA CYS A 380 13.88 12.92 21.61
C CYS A 380 12.63 13.73 21.22
N SER A 381 12.77 15.05 21.13
CA SER A 381 11.71 15.89 20.56
C SER A 381 11.66 15.78 19.04
N GLU A 382 10.52 16.11 18.43
CA GLU A 382 10.36 16.17 16.96
C GLU A 382 11.42 17.07 16.31
N ALA A 383 11.66 18.26 16.90
CA ALA A 383 12.69 19.19 16.39
C ALA A 383 14.10 18.57 16.43
N THR A 384 14.41 17.82 17.48
CA THR A 384 15.68 17.10 17.59
C THR A 384 15.79 16.00 16.55
N LEU A 385 14.74 15.20 16.35
CA LEU A 385 14.69 14.16 15.33
C LEU A 385 14.89 14.77 13.94
N LEU A 386 14.14 15.79 13.54
CA LEU A 386 14.27 16.45 12.23
C LEU A 386 15.68 16.99 12.00
N LYS A 387 16.30 17.55 13.04
CA LYS A 387 17.70 17.99 12.96
C LYS A 387 18.65 16.82 12.73
N CYS A 388 18.49 15.70 13.44
CA CYS A 388 19.33 14.52 13.25
C CYS A 388 19.14 13.91 11.85
N VAL A 389 17.89 13.80 11.37
CA VAL A 389 17.58 13.36 9.99
C VAL A 389 18.31 14.24 8.98
N ALA A 390 18.22 15.58 9.14
CA ALA A 390 18.86 16.51 8.24
C ALA A 390 20.41 16.36 8.27
N GLN A 391 21.01 16.16 9.45
CA GLN A 391 22.44 15.95 9.60
C GLN A 391 22.93 14.67 8.94
N ASN A 392 22.12 13.60 8.94
CA ASN A 392 22.45 12.34 8.28
C ASN A 392 22.36 12.45 6.76
N LEU A 393 21.40 13.19 6.25
CA LEU A 393 21.15 13.31 4.81
C LEU A 393 21.95 14.42 4.14
N TYR A 394 22.24 15.54 4.83
CA TYR A 394 22.90 16.72 4.29
C TYR A 394 24.14 17.09 5.13
N ARG A 395 25.26 17.41 4.46
CA ARG A 395 26.50 17.82 5.14
C ARG A 395 26.50 19.32 5.44
N ASN A 396 25.91 20.11 4.54
CA ASN A 396 25.90 21.56 4.67
C ASN A 396 24.80 22.03 5.63
N PRO A 397 25.11 22.82 6.69
CA PRO A 397 24.12 23.30 7.65
C PRO A 397 22.99 24.15 7.03
N VAL A 398 23.28 24.87 5.94
CA VAL A 398 22.25 25.65 5.23
C VAL A 398 21.30 24.70 4.49
N ALA A 399 21.83 23.65 3.83
CA ALA A 399 21.01 22.61 3.20
C ALA A 399 20.14 21.87 4.23
N GLN A 400 20.69 21.57 5.42
CA GLN A 400 19.92 20.99 6.54
C GLN A 400 18.72 21.84 6.91
N THR A 401 18.92 23.15 7.06
CA THR A 401 17.85 24.09 7.41
C THR A 401 16.76 24.13 6.31
N GLN A 402 17.17 24.18 5.05
CA GLN A 402 16.25 24.17 3.91
C GLN A 402 15.46 22.84 3.84
N ALA A 403 16.12 21.70 4.05
CA ALA A 403 15.46 20.40 4.06
C ALA A 403 14.40 20.31 5.16
N ILE A 404 14.74 20.70 6.39
CA ILE A 404 13.79 20.74 7.52
C ILE A 404 12.57 21.61 7.17
N GLN A 405 12.79 22.80 6.59
CA GLN A 405 11.69 23.67 6.18
C GLN A 405 10.84 23.02 5.09
N GLY A 406 11.47 22.34 4.12
CA GLY A 406 10.79 21.60 3.07
C GLY A 406 9.89 20.50 3.64
N TRP A 407 10.39 19.70 4.56
CA TRP A 407 9.61 18.64 5.22
C TRP A 407 8.42 19.20 6.03
N ILE A 408 8.63 20.28 6.78
CA ILE A 408 7.56 20.95 7.53
C ILE A 408 6.47 21.47 6.58
N ASP A 409 6.86 22.09 5.46
CA ASP A 409 5.89 22.62 4.50
C ASP A 409 5.16 21.49 3.74
N PHE A 410 5.84 20.38 3.44
CA PHE A 410 5.19 19.19 2.86
C PHE A 410 4.15 18.61 3.82
N ASP A 411 4.53 18.41 5.07
CA ASP A 411 3.67 17.87 6.12
C ASP A 411 2.42 18.75 6.36
N LYS A 412 2.56 20.08 6.35
CA LYS A 412 1.42 21.00 6.40
C LYS A 412 0.46 20.80 5.23
N GLY A 413 1.00 20.71 4.02
CA GLY A 413 0.18 20.42 2.84
C GLY A 413 -0.51 19.07 2.93
N PHE A 414 0.18 18.05 3.45
CA PHE A 414 -0.39 16.74 3.66
C PHE A 414 -1.55 16.76 4.67
N GLY A 415 -1.48 17.60 5.70
CA GLY A 415 -2.57 17.82 6.66
C GLY A 415 -3.81 18.50 6.05
N GLU A 416 -3.66 19.22 4.94
CA GLU A 416 -4.77 19.82 4.16
C GLU A 416 -5.36 18.85 3.12
N LEU A 417 -4.73 17.68 2.87
CA LEU A 417 -5.13 16.77 1.82
C LEU A 417 -6.47 16.10 2.15
N PRO A 418 -7.51 16.28 1.34
CA PRO A 418 -8.86 15.77 1.65
C PRO A 418 -8.98 14.29 1.30
N ILE A 419 -8.57 13.42 2.20
CA ILE A 419 -8.59 11.96 2.02
C ILE A 419 -9.94 11.35 2.40
N GLY A 420 -10.52 11.80 3.53
CA GLY A 420 -11.81 11.36 4.00
C GLY A 420 -12.92 12.13 3.33
N LEU A 421 -13.39 11.73 2.17
CA LEU A 421 -14.61 12.31 1.63
C LEU A 421 -15.81 11.60 2.23
N GLY A 422 -16.60 12.38 2.97
CA GLY A 422 -17.96 12.03 3.32
C GLY A 422 -18.72 11.70 2.05
N GLY A 423 -18.95 10.43 1.85
CA GLY A 423 -19.39 9.93 0.57
C GLY A 423 -20.72 10.49 0.12
N THR A 424 -20.93 10.41 -1.12
CA THR A 424 -22.21 10.46 -1.81
C THR A 424 -23.16 9.35 -1.30
N GLY A 425 -23.37 9.24 -0.01
CA GLY A 425 -24.46 8.49 0.61
C GLY A 425 -24.34 6.97 0.71
N THR A 426 -23.25 6.35 0.30
CA THR A 426 -23.02 4.92 0.53
C THR A 426 -21.83 4.73 1.47
N PRO A 427 -22.00 4.05 2.63
CA PRO A 427 -20.94 3.79 3.60
C PRO A 427 -19.72 3.06 2.99
N GLU A 428 -19.93 2.37 1.87
CA GLU A 428 -18.94 1.55 1.19
C GLU A 428 -17.83 2.34 0.47
N PHE A 429 -18.03 3.65 0.25
CA PHE A 429 -17.10 4.51 -0.50
C PHE A 429 -16.55 5.70 0.30
N THR A 430 -16.92 5.82 1.57
CA THR A 430 -16.38 6.86 2.44
C THR A 430 -14.92 6.56 2.76
N GLY A 431 -14.03 7.51 2.47
CA GLY A 431 -12.62 7.42 2.84
C GLY A 431 -11.67 6.82 1.79
N ARG A 432 -12.14 6.49 0.58
CA ARG A 432 -11.29 5.95 -0.48
C ARG A 432 -10.78 7.01 -1.48
N PHE A 433 -10.91 8.28 -1.15
CA PHE A 433 -10.47 9.37 -2.01
C PHE A 433 -8.94 9.41 -2.18
N GLY A 434 -8.18 8.94 -1.19
CA GLY A 434 -6.74 8.79 -1.29
C GLY A 434 -6.27 8.02 -2.52
N PHE A 435 -7.06 7.09 -3.02
CA PHE A 435 -6.78 6.39 -4.27
C PHE A 435 -7.11 7.20 -5.53
N ALA A 436 -8.06 8.13 -5.44
CA ALA A 436 -8.61 8.78 -6.63
C ALA A 436 -7.81 10.01 -7.07
N TRP A 437 -7.34 10.83 -6.13
CA TRP A 437 -6.64 12.06 -6.47
C TRP A 437 -5.30 11.82 -7.19
N PRO A 438 -4.48 10.81 -6.83
CA PRO A 438 -3.28 10.51 -7.59
C PRO A 438 -3.58 10.00 -8.99
N MET A 439 -4.73 9.33 -9.17
CA MET A 439 -5.15 8.82 -10.49
C MET A 439 -5.58 9.91 -11.46
N CYS A 440 -5.87 11.13 -11.01
CA CYS A 440 -6.23 12.25 -11.87
C CYS A 440 -5.18 12.49 -12.96
N ILE A 441 -3.89 12.40 -12.61
CA ILE A 441 -2.80 12.68 -13.54
C ILE A 441 -2.73 11.65 -14.69
N ALA A 442 -3.19 10.42 -14.47
CA ALA A 442 -3.16 9.36 -15.46
C ALA A 442 -4.52 9.12 -16.17
N THR A 443 -5.63 9.58 -15.58
CA THR A 443 -6.99 9.39 -16.11
C THR A 443 -7.37 10.54 -17.04
N PRO A 444 -7.92 10.27 -18.24
CA PRO A 444 -8.33 11.33 -19.16
C PRO A 444 -9.53 12.11 -18.62
N LEU A 445 -9.47 13.42 -18.71
CA LEU A 445 -10.54 14.32 -18.32
C LEU A 445 -11.50 14.48 -19.51
N VAL A 446 -12.46 13.56 -19.69
CA VAL A 446 -13.40 13.58 -20.80
C VAL A 446 -14.84 13.82 -20.32
N PRO A 447 -15.58 14.76 -20.94
CA PRO A 447 -16.91 15.15 -20.50
C PRO A 447 -17.93 14.02 -20.47
N SER A 448 -17.89 13.14 -21.48
CA SER A 448 -18.83 12.01 -21.60
C SER A 448 -18.76 11.06 -20.42
N ALA A 449 -17.57 10.85 -19.85
CA ALA A 449 -17.39 9.98 -18.70
C ALA A 449 -18.02 10.54 -17.41
N PHE A 450 -18.13 11.87 -17.26
CA PHE A 450 -18.88 12.47 -16.15
C PHE A 450 -20.40 12.22 -16.27
N ALA A 451 -20.93 12.16 -17.49
CA ALA A 451 -22.36 11.86 -17.74
C ALA A 451 -22.69 10.37 -17.52
N GLU A 452 -21.74 9.48 -17.80
CA GLU A 452 -21.89 8.03 -17.61
C GLU A 452 -21.69 7.56 -16.17
N ARG A 453 -21.33 8.47 -15.27
CA ARG A 453 -21.06 8.21 -13.86
C ARG A 453 -22.17 7.44 -13.12
N ASP A 454 -23.42 7.61 -13.55
CA ASP A 454 -24.57 6.93 -12.96
C ASP A 454 -24.68 5.44 -13.36
N ARG A 455 -23.85 4.99 -14.31
CA ARG A 455 -23.74 3.57 -14.65
C ARG A 455 -22.73 2.90 -13.74
N LYS A 456 -23.17 2.60 -12.53
CA LYS A 456 -22.37 2.08 -11.38
C LYS A 456 -21.53 0.83 -11.63
N HIS A 457 -21.59 0.19 -12.78
CA HIS A 457 -21.00 -1.14 -12.99
C HIS A 457 -19.77 -1.19 -13.87
N ASP A 458 -19.42 -0.11 -14.59
CA ASP A 458 -18.41 -0.14 -15.65
C ASP A 458 -17.17 0.73 -15.37
N ILE A 459 -17.22 1.63 -14.38
CA ILE A 459 -16.08 2.46 -14.01
C ILE A 459 -15.41 1.88 -12.78
N PHE A 460 -14.10 1.66 -12.88
CA PHE A 460 -13.31 1.16 -11.76
C PHE A 460 -13.51 2.03 -10.50
N TRP A 461 -13.70 1.41 -9.36
CA TRP A 461 -14.13 2.07 -8.11
C TRP A 461 -13.15 3.13 -7.58
N PHE A 462 -11.87 3.12 -8.00
CA PHE A 462 -10.88 4.18 -7.76
C PHE A 462 -10.90 5.31 -8.80
N SER A 463 -11.80 5.27 -9.75
CA SER A 463 -11.83 6.28 -10.81
C SER A 463 -12.13 7.66 -10.23
N PRO A 464 -11.36 8.71 -10.61
CA PRO A 464 -11.65 10.08 -10.21
C PRO A 464 -13.09 10.52 -10.48
N TYR A 465 -13.73 10.00 -11.53
CA TYR A 465 -15.12 10.30 -11.86
C TYR A 465 -16.12 9.97 -10.75
N ASN A 466 -15.80 9.01 -9.88
CA ASN A 466 -16.67 8.63 -8.77
C ASN A 466 -16.60 9.63 -7.60
N PHE A 467 -15.51 10.38 -7.49
CA PHE A 467 -15.23 11.22 -6.34
C PHE A 467 -15.37 12.72 -6.63
N PHE A 468 -15.00 13.17 -7.83
CA PHE A 468 -15.13 14.57 -8.23
C PHE A 468 -16.55 14.85 -8.70
N THR A 469 -17.36 15.43 -7.82
CA THR A 469 -18.77 15.76 -8.09
C THR A 469 -18.99 17.26 -8.01
N PRO A 470 -20.02 17.83 -8.68
CA PRO A 470 -20.35 19.24 -8.52
C PRO A 470 -20.60 19.67 -7.08
N ALA A 471 -21.06 18.74 -6.23
CA ALA A 471 -21.36 19.03 -4.83
C ALA A 471 -20.09 19.18 -3.96
N ASN A 472 -19.07 18.36 -4.21
CA ASN A 472 -17.84 18.39 -3.40
C ASN A 472 -16.70 19.18 -4.04
N ALA A 473 -16.80 19.49 -5.34
CA ALA A 473 -15.76 20.18 -6.09
C ALA A 473 -15.30 21.51 -5.44
N PRO A 474 -16.18 22.41 -4.94
CA PRO A 474 -15.73 23.64 -4.31
C PRO A 474 -14.89 23.40 -3.04
N ARG A 475 -15.28 22.44 -2.20
CA ARG A 475 -14.54 22.05 -1.00
C ARG A 475 -13.16 21.47 -1.38
N LEU A 476 -13.15 20.54 -2.31
CA LEU A 476 -11.92 19.94 -2.82
C LEU A 476 -10.99 20.97 -3.42
N GLN A 477 -11.51 21.88 -4.24
CA GLN A 477 -10.74 22.95 -4.86
C GLN A 477 -10.07 23.85 -3.83
N PHE A 478 -10.79 24.20 -2.76
CA PHE A 478 -10.23 24.99 -1.66
C PHE A 478 -9.02 24.28 -1.04
N HIS A 479 -9.20 23.04 -0.58
CA HIS A 479 -8.13 22.30 0.11
C HIS A 479 -6.97 21.94 -0.84
N PHE A 480 -7.21 21.48 -2.06
CA PHE A 480 -6.13 21.24 -3.02
C PHE A 480 -5.33 22.52 -3.36
N THR A 481 -5.96 23.68 -3.33
CA THR A 481 -5.23 24.96 -3.49
C THR A 481 -4.28 25.20 -2.32
N GLN A 482 -4.69 24.91 -1.07
CA GLN A 482 -3.83 24.98 0.09
C GLN A 482 -2.69 23.96 0.01
N VAL A 483 -3.00 22.70 -0.30
CA VAL A 483 -2.01 21.64 -0.52
C VAL A 483 -0.96 22.09 -1.54
N LEU A 484 -1.39 22.54 -2.71
CA LEU A 484 -0.48 22.99 -3.77
C LEU A 484 0.41 24.16 -3.33
N THR A 485 -0.14 25.07 -2.53
CA THR A 485 0.60 26.21 -2.00
C THR A 485 1.73 25.75 -1.08
N TRP A 486 1.44 24.86 -0.14
CA TRP A 486 2.44 24.30 0.78
C TRP A 486 3.47 23.43 0.04
N TRP A 487 3.03 22.56 -0.86
CA TRP A 487 3.94 21.67 -1.59
C TRP A 487 4.85 22.42 -2.59
N LYS A 488 4.39 23.51 -3.19
CA LYS A 488 5.27 24.40 -3.96
C LYS A 488 6.37 25.02 -3.10
N ARG A 489 6.06 25.44 -1.88
CA ARG A 489 7.05 25.96 -0.93
C ARG A 489 8.03 24.88 -0.50
N SER A 490 7.51 23.70 -0.16
CA SER A 490 8.33 22.50 0.13
C SER A 490 9.30 22.20 -1.00
N ARG A 491 8.79 22.12 -2.24
CA ARG A 491 9.63 21.88 -3.43
C ARG A 491 10.78 22.89 -3.54
N LEU A 492 10.51 24.18 -3.39
CA LEU A 492 11.53 25.22 -3.47
C LEU A 492 12.60 25.07 -2.39
N SER A 493 12.20 24.77 -1.16
CA SER A 493 13.12 24.55 -0.05
C SER A 493 13.99 23.30 -0.28
N LEU A 494 13.40 22.19 -0.69
CA LEU A 494 14.14 20.95 -0.99
C LEU A 494 15.07 21.12 -2.19
N GLN A 495 14.64 21.80 -3.26
CA GLN A 495 15.50 22.12 -4.40
C GLN A 495 16.69 22.98 -3.99
N SER A 496 16.48 23.96 -3.09
CA SER A 496 17.57 24.78 -2.55
C SER A 496 18.57 23.93 -1.76
N ALA A 497 18.06 23.00 -0.91
CA ALA A 497 18.92 22.06 -0.18
C ALA A 497 19.75 21.20 -1.13
N ASP A 498 19.13 20.64 -2.18
CA ASP A 498 19.78 19.80 -3.18
C ASP A 498 20.86 20.55 -3.96
N GLN A 499 20.59 21.80 -4.37
CA GLN A 499 21.56 22.64 -5.07
C GLN A 499 22.79 22.96 -4.21
N ILE A 500 22.58 23.20 -2.92
CA ILE A 500 23.65 23.46 -1.96
C ILE A 500 24.49 22.21 -1.72
N GLU A 501 23.84 21.08 -1.52
CA GLU A 501 24.51 19.80 -1.23
C GLU A 501 25.19 19.18 -2.45
N ARG A 502 24.68 19.44 -3.66
CA ARG A 502 25.22 18.93 -4.96
C ARG A 502 25.39 17.42 -5.03
N LYS A 503 24.55 16.66 -4.36
CA LYS A 503 24.56 15.19 -4.41
C LYS A 503 23.39 14.68 -5.24
N GLU A 504 23.66 13.66 -6.06
CA GLU A 504 22.65 13.02 -6.92
C GLU A 504 21.49 12.41 -6.11
N ASN A 505 21.77 11.88 -4.93
CA ASN A 505 20.76 11.26 -4.07
C ASN A 505 19.91 12.28 -3.27
N SER A 506 20.34 13.54 -3.11
CA SER A 506 19.56 14.56 -2.42
C SER A 506 18.36 15.04 -3.24
N GLN A 507 18.37 14.83 -4.56
CA GLN A 507 17.30 15.28 -5.45
C GLN A 507 16.00 14.47 -5.37
N ARG A 508 16.02 13.29 -4.73
CA ARG A 508 14.86 12.39 -4.75
C ARG A 508 13.61 13.03 -4.14
N GLU A 509 13.73 13.63 -2.98
CA GLU A 509 12.58 14.21 -2.30
C GLU A 509 12.05 15.45 -3.01
N SER A 510 12.93 16.33 -3.54
CA SER A 510 12.47 17.49 -4.30
C SER A 510 11.75 17.12 -5.60
N VAL A 511 12.21 16.06 -6.26
CA VAL A 511 11.58 15.50 -7.46
C VAL A 511 10.25 14.82 -7.10
N ALA A 512 10.20 14.07 -5.99
CA ALA A 512 8.97 13.48 -5.50
C ALA A 512 7.90 14.54 -5.20
N VAL A 513 8.27 15.61 -4.50
CA VAL A 513 7.36 16.74 -4.24
C VAL A 513 6.93 17.43 -5.55
N ALA A 514 7.79 17.50 -6.57
CA ALA A 514 7.39 18.01 -7.87
C ALA A 514 6.29 17.14 -8.51
N ALA A 515 6.41 15.80 -8.41
CA ALA A 515 5.38 14.88 -8.88
C ALA A 515 4.06 15.05 -8.13
N HIS A 516 4.11 15.14 -6.81
CA HIS A 516 2.92 15.42 -5.98
C HIS A 516 2.25 16.75 -6.37
N CYS A 517 3.02 17.81 -6.62
CA CYS A 517 2.49 19.09 -7.11
C CYS A 517 1.73 18.93 -8.44
N LEU A 518 2.25 18.11 -9.36
CA LEU A 518 1.60 17.85 -10.65
C LEU A 518 0.32 17.03 -10.47
N GLY A 519 0.33 16.03 -9.60
CA GLY A 519 -0.88 15.27 -9.23
C GLY A 519 -1.99 16.18 -8.69
N VAL A 520 -1.65 17.11 -7.78
CA VAL A 520 -2.62 18.07 -7.21
C VAL A 520 -3.08 19.10 -8.24
N ARG A 521 -2.21 19.54 -9.15
CA ARG A 521 -2.64 20.42 -10.28
C ARG A 521 -3.68 19.71 -11.14
N SER A 522 -3.45 18.46 -11.49
CA SER A 522 -4.43 17.65 -12.21
C SER A 522 -5.73 17.50 -11.40
N ALA A 523 -5.67 17.21 -10.10
CA ALA A 523 -6.86 17.14 -9.25
C ALA A 523 -7.64 18.46 -9.19
N LEU A 524 -6.97 19.62 -9.21
CA LEU A 524 -7.61 20.92 -9.33
C LEU A 524 -8.36 21.10 -10.66
N ASN A 525 -7.77 20.66 -11.77
CA ASN A 525 -8.46 20.67 -13.07
C ASN A 525 -9.73 19.80 -13.03
N TRP A 526 -9.66 18.65 -12.33
CA TRP A 526 -10.82 17.80 -12.11
C TRP A 526 -11.90 18.45 -11.26
N CYS A 527 -11.54 19.24 -10.24
CA CYS A 527 -12.51 20.02 -9.45
C CYS A 527 -13.26 21.03 -10.33
N VAL A 528 -12.52 21.78 -11.15
CA VAL A 528 -13.13 22.77 -12.05
C VAL A 528 -14.04 22.09 -13.08
N ALA A 529 -13.56 21.00 -13.70
CA ALA A 529 -14.36 20.22 -14.65
C ALA A 529 -15.63 19.66 -14.01
N ALA A 530 -15.55 19.12 -12.80
CA ALA A 530 -16.71 18.61 -12.07
C ALA A 530 -17.74 19.71 -11.79
N SER A 531 -17.29 20.92 -11.43
CA SER A 531 -18.18 22.08 -11.23
C SER A 531 -18.93 22.49 -12.50
N MET A 532 -18.29 22.31 -13.65
CA MET A 532 -18.86 22.63 -14.97
C MET A 532 -19.71 21.50 -15.57
N SER A 533 -19.78 20.34 -14.94
CA SER A 533 -20.34 19.09 -15.53
C SER A 533 -21.80 19.21 -16.00
N ARG A 534 -22.57 20.17 -15.50
CA ARG A 534 -23.94 20.45 -15.95
C ARG A 534 -24.02 21.16 -17.31
N HIS A 535 -22.89 21.64 -17.84
CA HIS A 535 -22.81 22.44 -19.06
C HIS A 535 -21.95 21.81 -20.17
N PHE A 536 -21.67 20.53 -20.09
CA PHE A 536 -20.75 19.81 -21.00
C PHE A 536 -21.17 19.77 -22.47
N SER A 537 -22.42 20.07 -22.79
CA SER A 537 -22.88 20.15 -24.20
C SER A 537 -22.37 21.37 -24.94
N GLN A 538 -21.78 22.37 -24.23
CA GLN A 538 -21.29 23.61 -24.82
C GLN A 538 -19.75 23.65 -24.71
N ALA A 539 -19.09 23.90 -25.85
CA ALA A 539 -17.65 24.19 -25.88
C ALA A 539 -17.42 25.62 -25.34
N THR A 540 -17.29 25.77 -24.03
CA THR A 540 -16.98 27.07 -23.42
C THR A 540 -15.49 27.35 -23.47
N PRO A 541 -15.06 28.64 -23.51
CA PRO A 541 -13.64 29.01 -23.39
C PRO A 541 -12.98 28.46 -22.12
N GLU A 542 -13.73 28.41 -21.03
CA GLU A 542 -13.27 27.88 -19.74
C GLU A 542 -12.97 26.39 -19.82
N TRP A 543 -13.82 25.61 -20.52
CA TRP A 543 -13.57 24.19 -20.72
C TRP A 543 -12.31 23.96 -21.57
N LYS A 544 -12.15 24.73 -22.64
CA LYS A 544 -10.94 24.67 -23.48
C LYS A 544 -9.68 24.97 -22.68
N HIS A 545 -9.73 25.97 -21.82
CA HIS A 545 -8.62 26.33 -20.94
C HIS A 545 -8.26 25.18 -19.99
N ILE A 546 -9.25 24.53 -19.34
CA ILE A 546 -9.00 23.41 -18.43
C ILE A 546 -8.35 22.22 -19.16
N LEU A 547 -8.81 21.89 -20.37
CA LEU A 547 -8.21 20.82 -21.16
C LEU A 547 -6.76 21.15 -21.55
N GLN A 548 -6.45 22.40 -21.86
CA GLN A 548 -5.08 22.86 -22.15
C GLN A 548 -4.17 22.75 -20.92
N GLU A 549 -4.66 23.18 -19.75
CA GLU A 549 -3.94 23.05 -18.48
C GLU A 549 -3.69 21.59 -18.13
N GLU A 550 -4.69 20.71 -18.32
CA GLU A 550 -4.56 19.28 -18.04
C GLU A 550 -3.59 18.60 -19.02
N LEU A 551 -3.60 19.00 -20.27
CA LEU A 551 -2.65 18.53 -21.27
C LEU A 551 -1.21 18.93 -20.88
N ALA A 552 -0.99 20.19 -20.54
CA ALA A 552 0.32 20.70 -20.11
C ALA A 552 0.80 19.96 -18.85
N CYS A 553 -0.08 19.76 -17.86
CA CYS A 553 0.22 19.02 -16.64
C CYS A 553 0.61 17.56 -16.92
N THR A 554 -0.11 16.90 -17.84
CA THR A 554 0.16 15.51 -18.27
C THR A 554 1.53 15.39 -18.95
N GLU A 555 1.89 16.33 -19.80
CA GLU A 555 3.18 16.34 -20.50
C GLU A 555 4.34 16.62 -19.56
N GLU A 556 4.18 17.57 -18.63
CA GLU A 556 5.16 17.87 -17.59
C GLU A 556 5.42 16.64 -16.69
N PHE A 557 4.35 15.97 -16.27
CA PHE A 557 4.47 14.76 -15.44
C PHE A 557 5.13 13.61 -16.22
N ARG A 558 4.74 13.39 -17.46
CA ARG A 558 5.37 12.36 -18.31
C ARG A 558 6.86 12.64 -18.53
N SER A 559 7.23 13.90 -18.74
CA SER A 559 8.63 14.30 -18.86
C SER A 559 9.41 14.01 -17.57
N LEU A 560 8.84 14.33 -16.41
CA LEU A 560 9.41 14.02 -15.10
C LEU A 560 9.59 12.51 -14.93
N LEU A 561 8.58 11.71 -15.29
CA LEU A 561 8.62 10.25 -15.17
C LEU A 561 9.67 9.61 -16.10
N LEU A 562 9.89 10.14 -17.29
CA LEU A 562 10.93 9.65 -18.19
C LEU A 562 12.35 9.89 -17.63
N GLN A 563 12.54 10.99 -16.90
CA GLN A 563 13.81 11.31 -16.25
C GLN A 563 13.98 10.58 -14.91
N HIS A 564 12.89 10.36 -14.19
CA HIS A 564 12.84 9.81 -12.85
C HIS A 564 11.76 8.72 -12.72
N PRO A 565 11.94 7.54 -13.36
CA PRO A 565 10.87 6.51 -13.40
C PRO A 565 10.49 5.96 -12.02
N TRP A 566 11.35 6.12 -11.03
CA TRP A 566 11.11 5.72 -9.64
C TRP A 566 10.08 6.59 -8.90
N VAL A 567 9.73 7.76 -9.42
CA VAL A 567 8.74 8.68 -8.80
C VAL A 567 7.34 8.06 -8.73
N TRP A 568 7.01 7.25 -9.72
CA TRP A 568 5.72 6.57 -9.81
C TRP A 568 5.85 5.14 -9.32
N ALA A 569 5.04 4.79 -8.35
CA ALA A 569 5.15 3.51 -7.67
C ALA A 569 4.96 2.31 -8.61
N ASN A 570 5.90 1.39 -8.55
CA ASN A 570 5.81 0.06 -9.15
C ASN A 570 5.23 -0.94 -8.13
N ASN A 571 4.06 -0.66 -7.62
CA ASN A 571 3.41 -1.59 -6.69
C ASN A 571 2.55 -2.64 -7.43
N CYS A 572 1.95 -3.57 -6.68
CA CYS A 572 1.06 -4.60 -7.20
C CYS A 572 -0.16 -4.06 -7.99
N TRP A 573 -0.49 -2.82 -7.78
CA TRP A 573 -1.56 -2.07 -8.43
C TRP A 573 -1.07 -1.20 -9.56
N HIS A 574 -0.13 -1.65 -10.36
CA HIS A 574 0.50 -0.81 -11.38
C HIS A 574 -0.52 0.20 -11.96
N PRO A 575 -0.42 1.51 -11.65
CA PRO A 575 -1.48 2.49 -11.98
C PRO A 575 -1.77 2.50 -13.47
N MET A 576 -0.74 2.24 -14.28
CA MET A 576 -0.87 2.15 -15.73
C MET A 576 -1.79 1.02 -16.19
N GLN A 577 -1.76 -0.14 -15.52
CA GLN A 577 -2.68 -1.24 -15.85
C GLN A 577 -4.11 -0.92 -15.44
N ILE A 578 -4.29 -0.31 -14.26
CA ILE A 578 -5.59 0.10 -13.77
C ILE A 578 -6.25 1.07 -14.77
N VAL A 579 -5.50 2.08 -15.24
CA VAL A 579 -6.02 3.06 -16.20
C VAL A 579 -6.24 2.44 -17.58
N LEU A 580 -5.31 1.61 -18.06
CA LEU A 580 -5.40 0.99 -19.37
C LEU A 580 -6.53 -0.05 -19.50
N HIS A 581 -6.96 -0.67 -18.38
CA HIS A 581 -8.13 -1.56 -18.39
C HIS A 581 -9.47 -0.82 -18.53
N GLN A 582 -9.49 0.50 -18.40
CA GLN A 582 -10.70 1.31 -18.51
C GLN A 582 -11.04 1.61 -19.98
N LYS A 583 -11.46 0.58 -20.74
CA LYS A 583 -11.89 0.73 -22.14
C LYS A 583 -12.97 1.82 -22.33
N GLN A 584 -13.81 2.02 -21.31
CA GLN A 584 -14.86 3.04 -21.30
C GLN A 584 -14.30 4.47 -21.40
N LEU A 585 -13.06 4.69 -21.00
CA LEU A 585 -12.40 6.00 -21.09
C LEU A 585 -11.76 6.26 -22.45
N GLY A 586 -11.99 5.39 -23.44
CA GLY A 586 -11.45 5.53 -24.79
C GLY A 586 -10.02 5.01 -24.96
N PHE A 587 -9.49 4.25 -23.99
CA PHE A 587 -8.24 3.51 -24.17
C PHE A 587 -8.45 2.31 -25.11
N THR A 588 -7.47 2.06 -25.93
CA THR A 588 -7.49 0.97 -26.90
C THR A 588 -6.46 -0.10 -26.52
N PRO A 589 -6.60 -1.36 -26.99
CA PRO A 589 -5.61 -2.41 -26.74
C PRO A 589 -4.19 -2.10 -27.24
N LYS A 590 -4.04 -1.06 -28.06
CA LYS A 590 -2.73 -0.59 -28.56
C LYS A 590 -2.05 0.39 -27.62
N ASP A 591 -2.79 0.96 -26.68
CA ASP A 591 -2.25 1.89 -25.70
C ASP A 591 -1.40 1.12 -24.67
N THR A 592 -0.15 1.47 -24.56
CA THR A 592 0.81 0.88 -23.62
C THR A 592 1.34 1.91 -22.63
N ASP A 593 1.07 3.20 -22.86
CA ASP A 593 1.43 4.34 -22.04
C ASP A 593 0.18 5.19 -21.80
N PRO A 594 -0.35 5.24 -20.56
CA PRO A 594 -1.60 5.95 -20.25
C PRO A 594 -1.47 7.46 -20.47
N PHE A 595 -0.28 8.03 -20.32
CA PHE A 595 -0.06 9.47 -20.52
C PHE A 595 -0.11 9.83 -22.01
N VAL A 596 0.42 8.98 -22.88
CA VAL A 596 0.28 9.14 -24.35
C VAL A 596 -1.17 8.97 -24.77
N ALA A 597 -1.85 7.98 -24.23
CA ALA A 597 -3.27 7.75 -24.52
C ALA A 597 -4.14 8.90 -24.01
N LYS A 598 -3.91 9.37 -22.79
CA LYS A 598 -4.59 10.53 -22.20
C LYS A 598 -4.38 11.78 -23.05
N ARG A 599 -3.15 12.07 -23.43
CA ARG A 599 -2.81 13.19 -24.31
C ARG A 599 -3.63 13.17 -25.61
N ARG A 600 -3.65 12.03 -26.32
CA ARG A 600 -4.42 11.84 -27.54
C ARG A 600 -5.92 12.15 -27.34
N LEU A 601 -6.49 11.71 -26.23
CA LEU A 601 -7.91 11.93 -25.91
C LEU A 601 -8.19 13.40 -25.60
N LEU A 602 -7.30 14.09 -24.89
CA LEU A 602 -7.40 15.52 -24.61
C LEU A 602 -7.25 16.36 -25.89
N GLU A 603 -6.29 16.04 -26.76
CA GLU A 603 -6.08 16.71 -28.06
C GLU A 603 -7.30 16.54 -28.97
N LYS A 604 -7.89 15.34 -29.00
CA LYS A 604 -9.13 15.07 -29.73
C LYS A 604 -10.28 15.93 -29.22
N ASP A 605 -10.52 15.96 -27.90
CA ASP A 605 -11.63 16.74 -27.32
C ASP A 605 -11.43 18.26 -27.55
N LEU A 606 -10.17 18.74 -27.53
CA LEU A 606 -9.83 20.10 -27.91
C LEU A 606 -10.14 20.41 -29.38
N SER A 607 -9.83 19.49 -30.30
CA SER A 607 -10.09 19.67 -31.73
C SER A 607 -11.58 19.59 -32.08
N ASP A 608 -12.30 18.67 -31.44
CA ASP A 608 -13.73 18.48 -31.68
C ASP A 608 -14.58 19.69 -31.18
N ARG A 609 -13.97 20.55 -30.34
CA ARG A 609 -14.59 21.73 -29.73
C ARG A 609 -14.03 23.08 -30.24
N SER A 610 -13.07 23.04 -31.15
CA SER A 610 -12.53 24.25 -31.80
C SER A 610 -13.35 24.66 -33.02
#